data_3efe552df9d43ed7d54613f4d1d4be40
#
_entry.id   3efe552df9d43ed7d54613f4d1d4be40
#
_cell.length_a   1.000
_cell.length_b   1.000
_cell.length_c   1.000
_cell.angle_alpha   90.00
_cell.angle_beta   90.00
_cell.angle_gamma   90.00
#
_symmetry.space_group_name_H-M   'P 1'
#
loop_
_entity.id
_entity.type
_entity.pdbx_description
1 polymer ?
#
loop_
_entity_poly.entity_id
_entity_poly.type
_entity_poly.pdbx_seq_one_letter_code
_entity_poly.pdbx_strand_id
1 'polypeptide(L)'
;MPDHRPFLDKCGTLKKEPVAADTLLKMTGKQPVKQALFFEDPLCPTCRAFHQRLGVEGVLERLDVQLALFPLDSECNWMLSSAMHPGACTVSKAVICGNERARQVLEWAYDEQDVLGRAGKAGAPTLRAVIEKRWGADFIKCIDSNETKQTLNKHLHFAAENGIAVSTPQVFLGKQRICDEDTDMGLRYTLRHLAPEVVP
;
A
#
# COMPACT_ATOMS: atom_id res chain seq x y z
N MET A 1 8.83 8.43 35.04
CA MET A 1 8.22 7.35 34.27
C MET A 1 8.67 7.52 32.84
N PRO A 2 8.98 6.45 32.09
CA PRO A 2 9.26 6.60 30.66
C PRO A 2 8.04 7.24 29.97
N ASP A 3 8.29 8.14 29.04
CA ASP A 3 7.25 8.75 28.23
C ASP A 3 6.85 7.72 27.15
N HIS A 4 5.68 7.11 27.30
CA HIS A 4 5.14 6.12 26.38
C HIS A 4 4.28 6.75 25.28
N ARG A 5 4.33 8.07 25.11
CA ARG A 5 3.58 8.72 24.03
C ARG A 5 4.18 8.39 22.67
N PRO A 6 3.35 8.15 21.66
CA PRO A 6 3.80 8.00 20.28
C PRO A 6 4.66 9.18 19.80
N PHE A 7 5.45 8.96 18.76
CA PHE A 7 6.41 9.94 18.21
C PHE A 7 5.75 10.96 17.27
N LEU A 8 4.62 11.51 17.65
CA LEU A 8 3.85 12.45 16.84
C LEU A 8 4.73 13.55 16.22
N ASP A 9 4.49 13.86 14.96
CA ASP A 9 5.12 14.93 14.17
C ASP A 9 6.65 14.82 13.99
N LYS A 10 7.27 13.70 14.38
CA LYS A 10 8.74 13.56 14.34
C LYS A 10 9.26 12.80 13.14
N CYS A 11 8.40 12.11 12.37
CA CYS A 11 8.84 11.20 11.31
C CYS A 11 8.84 11.81 9.91
N GLY A 12 8.67 13.12 9.83
CA GLY A 12 8.83 13.89 8.60
C GLY A 12 7.54 14.19 7.86
N THR A 13 7.71 14.85 6.75
CA THR A 13 6.61 15.31 5.89
C THR A 13 6.84 14.90 4.45
N LEU A 14 5.76 14.76 3.70
CA LEU A 14 5.81 14.52 2.27
C LEU A 14 6.46 15.72 1.57
N LYS A 15 7.48 15.47 0.76
CA LYS A 15 8.25 16.51 0.05
C LYS A 15 7.51 17.04 -1.18
N LYS A 16 6.85 16.12 -1.91
CA LYS A 16 6.11 16.40 -3.13
C LYS A 16 4.73 15.77 -3.04
N GLU A 17 3.71 16.52 -3.43
CA GLU A 17 2.38 15.96 -3.63
C GLU A 17 2.29 15.20 -4.96
N PRO A 18 1.36 14.26 -5.12
CA PRO A 18 1.11 13.63 -6.41
C PRO A 18 0.78 14.69 -7.47
N VAL A 19 1.55 14.68 -8.56
CA VAL A 19 1.46 15.73 -9.61
C VAL A 19 0.16 15.63 -10.41
N ALA A 20 -0.44 14.44 -10.47
CA ALA A 20 -1.71 14.21 -11.15
C ALA A 20 -2.58 13.28 -10.32
N ALA A 21 -3.87 13.58 -10.28
CA ALA A 21 -4.87 12.77 -9.59
C ALA A 21 -4.91 11.29 -10.06
N ASP A 22 -4.34 11.02 -11.24
CA ASP A 22 -4.39 9.71 -11.90
C ASP A 22 -3.08 8.92 -11.80
N THR A 23 -2.08 9.42 -11.07
CA THR A 23 -0.81 8.70 -10.90
C THR A 23 -0.94 7.59 -9.88
N LEU A 24 -1.73 7.79 -8.82
CA LEU A 24 -1.92 6.87 -7.71
C LEU A 24 -3.31 6.25 -7.74
N LEU A 25 -3.44 5.06 -7.16
CA LEU A 25 -4.73 4.39 -7.05
C LEU A 25 -5.59 5.06 -5.98
N LYS A 26 -6.88 5.22 -6.28
CA LYS A 26 -7.85 5.77 -5.32
C LYS A 26 -8.55 4.64 -4.57
N MET A 27 -8.58 4.76 -3.25
CA MET A 27 -9.29 3.86 -2.36
C MET A 27 -10.13 4.68 -1.37
N THR A 28 -11.02 5.50 -1.91
CA THR A 28 -11.86 6.39 -1.11
C THR A 28 -12.85 5.58 -0.27
N GLY A 29 -12.91 5.87 1.03
CA GLY A 29 -13.90 5.31 1.95
C GLY A 29 -15.31 5.83 1.66
N LYS A 30 -16.32 5.30 2.34
CA LYS A 30 -17.73 5.68 2.13
C LYS A 30 -18.06 7.08 2.63
N GLN A 31 -17.35 7.55 3.66
CA GLN A 31 -17.58 8.86 4.29
C GLN A 31 -16.22 9.56 4.53
N PRO A 32 -15.50 9.89 3.48
CA PRO A 32 -14.14 10.42 3.60
C PRO A 32 -14.18 11.82 4.22
N VAL A 33 -13.37 12.04 5.22
CA VAL A 33 -13.21 13.33 5.92
C VAL A 33 -11.76 13.81 5.94
N LYS A 34 -10.80 12.93 5.56
CA LYS A 34 -9.36 13.23 5.56
C LYS A 34 -8.66 12.55 4.39
N GLN A 35 -7.79 13.29 3.74
CA GLN A 35 -6.88 12.70 2.75
C GLN A 35 -5.75 11.93 3.42
N ALA A 36 -5.44 10.76 2.88
CA ALA A 36 -4.32 9.94 3.30
C ALA A 36 -3.55 9.43 2.08
N LEU A 37 -2.26 9.23 2.26
CA LEU A 37 -1.38 8.61 1.26
C LEU A 37 -0.70 7.40 1.88
N PHE A 38 -0.88 6.25 1.25
CA PHE A 38 -0.29 4.99 1.69
C PHE A 38 0.74 4.50 0.68
N PHE A 39 1.91 4.10 1.19
CA PHE A 39 2.88 3.30 0.44
C PHE A 39 2.82 1.89 0.98
N GLU A 40 2.28 0.97 0.19
CA GLU A 40 2.01 -0.40 0.62
C GLU A 40 2.54 -1.43 -0.38
N ASP A 41 2.93 -2.58 0.16
CA ASP A 41 3.25 -3.79 -0.59
C ASP A 41 2.14 -4.83 -0.32
N PRO A 42 1.46 -5.35 -1.36
CA PRO A 42 0.40 -6.34 -1.19
C PRO A 42 0.85 -7.64 -0.52
N LEU A 43 2.15 -7.96 -0.55
CA LEU A 43 2.70 -9.14 0.11
C LEU A 43 3.39 -8.85 1.45
N CYS A 44 3.36 -7.60 1.93
CA CYS A 44 3.91 -7.23 3.22
C CYS A 44 2.95 -7.59 4.37
N PRO A 45 3.35 -8.45 5.33
CA PRO A 45 2.48 -8.81 6.46
C PRO A 45 2.10 -7.62 7.35
N THR A 46 3.00 -6.66 7.49
CA THR A 46 2.75 -5.43 8.28
C THR A 46 1.72 -4.55 7.59
N CYS A 47 1.75 -4.44 6.24
CA CYS A 47 0.72 -3.73 5.48
C CYS A 47 -0.66 -4.37 5.66
N ARG A 48 -0.74 -5.71 5.58
CA ARG A 48 -1.98 -6.45 5.85
C ARG A 48 -2.53 -6.14 7.23
N ALA A 49 -1.69 -6.26 8.26
CA ALA A 49 -2.10 -6.03 9.65
C ALA A 49 -2.56 -4.59 9.87
N PHE A 50 -1.86 -3.61 9.29
CA PHE A 50 -2.22 -2.21 9.36
C PHE A 50 -3.57 -1.94 8.68
N HIS A 51 -3.74 -2.41 7.45
CA HIS A 51 -4.97 -2.25 6.67
C HIS A 51 -6.19 -2.87 7.38
N GLN A 52 -6.04 -4.10 7.90
CA GLN A 52 -7.08 -4.78 8.65
C GLN A 52 -7.45 -4.03 9.94
N ARG A 53 -6.47 -3.48 10.66
CA ARG A 53 -6.72 -2.66 11.85
C ARG A 53 -7.53 -1.41 11.52
N LEU A 54 -7.15 -0.67 10.48
CA LEU A 54 -7.93 0.49 10.03
C LEU A 54 -9.36 0.13 9.65
N GLY A 55 -9.55 -1.03 9.01
CA GLY A 55 -10.87 -1.53 8.64
C GLY A 55 -11.74 -1.87 9.86
N VAL A 56 -11.19 -2.64 10.82
CA VAL A 56 -11.90 -3.03 12.06
C VAL A 56 -12.27 -1.81 12.92
N GLU A 57 -11.41 -0.80 12.95
CA GLU A 57 -11.67 0.45 13.68
C GLU A 57 -12.58 1.43 12.92
N GLY A 58 -13.01 1.09 11.70
CA GLY A 58 -13.87 1.96 10.88
C GLY A 58 -13.16 3.19 10.30
N VAL A 59 -11.87 3.34 10.54
CA VAL A 59 -11.07 4.50 10.10
C VAL A 59 -10.93 4.53 8.59
N LEU A 60 -10.77 3.37 7.95
CA LEU A 60 -10.57 3.26 6.50
C LEU A 60 -11.74 3.86 5.70
N GLU A 61 -12.97 3.76 6.24
CA GLU A 61 -14.17 4.32 5.62
C GLU A 61 -14.25 5.86 5.71
N ARG A 62 -13.41 6.46 6.56
CA ARG A 62 -13.34 7.92 6.76
C ARG A 62 -12.14 8.57 6.08
N LEU A 63 -11.35 7.77 5.34
CA LEU A 63 -10.19 8.24 4.61
C LEU A 63 -10.46 8.32 3.11
N ASP A 64 -9.96 9.38 2.48
CA ASP A 64 -9.76 9.46 1.03
C ASP A 64 -8.32 9.03 0.74
N VAL A 65 -8.14 7.73 0.53
CA VAL A 65 -6.81 7.12 0.40
C VAL A 65 -6.32 7.20 -1.04
N GLN A 66 -5.13 7.76 -1.22
CA GLN A 66 -4.31 7.56 -2.40
C GLN A 66 -3.28 6.46 -2.09
N LEU A 67 -3.24 5.41 -2.90
CA LEU A 67 -2.32 4.29 -2.73
C LEU A 67 -1.20 4.36 -3.75
N ALA A 68 0.02 4.46 -3.27
CA ALA A 68 1.25 4.20 -4.02
C ALA A 68 1.70 2.76 -3.74
N LEU A 69 1.65 1.90 -4.74
CA LEU A 69 2.20 0.55 -4.60
C LEU A 69 3.72 0.61 -4.53
N PHE A 70 4.27 -0.01 -3.50
CA PHE A 70 5.70 -0.03 -3.21
C PHE A 70 6.18 -1.45 -2.92
N PRO A 71 6.16 -2.34 -3.96
CA PRO A 71 6.57 -3.73 -3.78
C PRO A 71 8.03 -3.83 -3.31
N LEU A 72 8.26 -4.61 -2.26
CA LEU A 72 9.59 -4.93 -1.75
C LEU A 72 10.18 -6.14 -2.52
N ASP A 73 10.19 -6.02 -3.84
CA ASP A 73 10.60 -7.04 -4.79
C ASP A 73 11.51 -6.42 -5.87
N SER A 74 12.76 -6.90 -5.93
CA SER A 74 13.78 -6.39 -6.86
C SER A 74 13.48 -6.66 -8.34
N GLU A 75 12.45 -7.45 -8.67
CA GLU A 75 12.03 -7.66 -10.07
C GLU A 75 11.59 -6.34 -10.72
N CYS A 76 10.96 -5.44 -9.98
CA CYS A 76 10.51 -4.15 -10.50
C CYS A 76 10.98 -2.95 -9.68
N ASN A 77 11.36 -3.15 -8.42
CA ASN A 77 11.80 -2.06 -7.55
C ASN A 77 13.33 -1.97 -7.55
N TRP A 78 13.86 -1.05 -8.34
CA TRP A 78 15.31 -0.83 -8.49
C TRP A 78 16.00 -0.32 -7.21
N MET A 79 15.26 0.11 -6.20
CA MET A 79 15.81 0.53 -4.91
C MET A 79 16.23 -0.66 -4.04
N LEU A 80 15.97 -1.89 -4.47
CA LEU A 80 16.28 -3.12 -3.78
C LEU A 80 17.33 -3.94 -4.54
N SER A 81 18.29 -4.49 -3.83
CA SER A 81 19.27 -5.45 -4.37
C SER A 81 18.74 -6.89 -4.41
N SER A 82 17.74 -7.22 -3.59
CA SER A 82 17.12 -8.55 -3.52
C SER A 82 15.65 -8.42 -3.11
N ALA A 83 14.85 -9.40 -3.53
CA ALA A 83 13.43 -9.43 -3.18
C ALA A 83 13.24 -9.85 -1.71
N MET A 84 12.56 -9.02 -0.94
CA MET A 84 12.05 -9.37 0.39
C MET A 84 10.72 -10.15 0.27
N HIS A 85 9.90 -9.74 -0.68
CA HIS A 85 8.60 -10.35 -0.97
C HIS A 85 8.53 -10.80 -2.44
N PRO A 86 9.12 -11.96 -2.81
CA PRO A 86 9.10 -12.44 -4.18
C PRO A 86 7.68 -12.56 -4.74
N GLY A 87 7.44 -11.95 -5.91
CA GLY A 87 6.14 -11.89 -6.56
C GLY A 87 5.32 -10.63 -6.23
N ALA A 88 5.78 -9.77 -5.31
CA ALA A 88 5.07 -8.53 -4.98
C ALA A 88 4.91 -7.59 -6.18
N CYS A 89 5.86 -7.59 -7.12
CA CYS A 89 5.74 -6.86 -8.37
C CYS A 89 4.53 -7.31 -9.20
N THR A 90 4.30 -8.62 -9.29
CA THR A 90 3.18 -9.19 -10.05
C THR A 90 1.85 -8.92 -9.35
N VAL A 91 1.78 -9.05 -8.02
CA VAL A 91 0.55 -8.75 -7.25
C VAL A 91 0.25 -7.24 -7.29
N SER A 92 1.25 -6.37 -7.19
CA SER A 92 1.06 -4.92 -7.36
C SER A 92 0.48 -4.56 -8.73
N LYS A 93 0.98 -5.19 -9.79
CA LYS A 93 0.41 -5.03 -11.14
C LYS A 93 -1.05 -5.52 -11.21
N ALA A 94 -1.39 -6.59 -10.50
CA ALA A 94 -2.78 -7.05 -10.40
C ALA A 94 -3.68 -6.02 -9.70
N VAL A 95 -3.20 -5.36 -8.64
CA VAL A 95 -3.94 -4.28 -7.97
C VAL A 95 -4.21 -3.12 -8.93
N ILE A 96 -3.20 -2.71 -9.73
CA ILE A 96 -3.37 -1.68 -10.78
C ILE A 96 -4.45 -2.11 -11.78
N CYS A 97 -4.44 -3.36 -12.23
CA CYS A 97 -5.43 -3.91 -13.16
C CYS A 97 -6.85 -3.94 -12.59
N GLY A 98 -7.00 -3.78 -11.30
CA GLY A 98 -8.30 -3.62 -10.64
C GLY A 98 -9.03 -2.34 -11.05
N ASN A 99 -8.32 -1.28 -11.45
CA ASN A 99 -8.88 0.04 -11.74
C ASN A 99 -9.82 0.50 -10.60
N GLU A 100 -11.08 0.77 -10.88
CA GLU A 100 -12.08 1.14 -9.87
C GLU A 100 -12.27 0.08 -8.76
N ARG A 101 -11.86 -1.18 -9.02
CA ARG A 101 -11.85 -2.30 -8.06
C ARG A 101 -10.50 -2.51 -7.39
N ALA A 102 -9.55 -1.56 -7.50
CA ALA A 102 -8.21 -1.70 -6.95
C ALA A 102 -8.23 -2.05 -5.45
N ARG A 103 -9.12 -1.42 -4.68
CA ARG A 103 -9.36 -1.76 -3.27
C ARG A 103 -9.73 -3.24 -3.07
N GLN A 104 -10.66 -3.76 -3.87
CA GLN A 104 -11.09 -5.17 -3.76
C GLN A 104 -9.95 -6.14 -4.10
N VAL A 105 -9.10 -5.78 -5.08
CA VAL A 105 -7.94 -6.60 -5.45
C VAL A 105 -6.89 -6.57 -4.36
N LEU A 106 -6.65 -5.42 -3.74
CA LEU A 106 -5.72 -5.29 -2.61
C LEU A 106 -6.21 -6.06 -1.37
N GLU A 107 -7.47 -5.90 -1.00
CA GLU A 107 -8.08 -6.64 0.12
C GLU A 107 -8.00 -8.14 -0.11
N TRP A 108 -8.34 -8.62 -1.33
CA TRP A 108 -8.14 -10.02 -1.69
C TRP A 108 -6.67 -10.46 -1.58
N ALA A 109 -5.73 -9.62 -2.01
CA ALA A 109 -4.31 -9.93 -1.91
C ALA A 109 -3.87 -10.06 -0.45
N TYR A 110 -4.42 -9.28 0.46
CA TYR A 110 -4.17 -9.39 1.90
C TYR A 110 -4.84 -10.65 2.50
N ASP A 111 -6.06 -10.96 2.11
CA ASP A 111 -6.76 -12.18 2.59
C ASP A 111 -6.02 -13.45 2.14
N GLU A 112 -5.53 -13.48 0.91
CA GLU A 112 -4.81 -14.62 0.30
C GLU A 112 -3.28 -14.50 0.39
N GLN A 113 -2.76 -13.60 1.23
CA GLN A 113 -1.33 -13.23 1.25
C GLN A 113 -0.41 -14.43 1.43
N ASP A 114 -0.79 -15.40 2.27
CA ASP A 114 0.01 -16.59 2.50
C ASP A 114 0.07 -17.51 1.27
N VAL A 115 -1.03 -17.60 0.52
CA VAL A 115 -1.10 -18.37 -0.74
C VAL A 115 -0.28 -17.67 -1.81
N LEU A 116 -0.46 -16.37 -1.97
CA LEU A 116 0.26 -15.55 -2.95
C LEU A 116 1.76 -15.52 -2.66
N GLY A 117 2.15 -15.39 -1.39
CA GLY A 117 3.56 -15.42 -0.99
C GLY A 117 4.24 -16.74 -1.27
N ARG A 118 3.57 -17.88 -1.00
CA ARG A 118 4.08 -19.20 -1.38
C ARG A 118 4.19 -19.35 -2.91
N ALA A 119 3.17 -18.89 -3.64
CA ALA A 119 3.16 -18.94 -5.10
C ALA A 119 4.24 -18.05 -5.70
N GLY A 120 4.49 -16.86 -5.14
CA GLY A 120 5.57 -15.96 -5.56
C GLY A 120 6.97 -16.59 -5.39
N LYS A 121 7.19 -17.26 -4.25
CA LYS A 121 8.44 -18.01 -4.00
C LYS A 121 8.61 -19.21 -4.94
N ALA A 122 7.50 -19.83 -5.36
CA ALA A 122 7.53 -20.94 -6.34
C ALA A 122 7.76 -20.45 -7.79
N GLY A 123 7.64 -19.15 -8.05
CA GLY A 123 7.92 -18.52 -9.32
C GLY A 123 6.69 -17.95 -10.04
N ALA A 124 6.97 -17.10 -11.02
CA ALA A 124 5.97 -16.33 -11.74
C ALA A 124 4.82 -17.17 -12.36
N PRO A 125 5.05 -18.34 -12.98
CA PRO A 125 3.94 -19.13 -13.53
C PRO A 125 2.92 -19.56 -12.48
N THR A 126 3.38 -20.00 -11.30
CA THR A 126 2.53 -20.45 -10.21
C THR A 126 1.69 -19.29 -9.66
N LEU A 127 2.31 -18.13 -9.42
CA LEU A 127 1.64 -16.94 -8.93
C LEU A 127 0.59 -16.45 -9.94
N ARG A 128 0.91 -16.44 -11.23
CA ARG A 128 0.00 -16.03 -12.30
C ARG A 128 -1.22 -16.94 -12.37
N ALA A 129 -1.05 -18.26 -12.21
CA ALA A 129 -2.16 -19.21 -12.19
C ALA A 129 -3.12 -18.94 -11.02
N VAL A 130 -2.62 -18.56 -9.84
CA VAL A 130 -3.48 -18.16 -8.70
C VAL A 130 -4.29 -16.90 -9.01
N ILE A 131 -3.65 -15.89 -9.61
CA ILE A 131 -4.31 -14.64 -9.99
C ILE A 131 -5.35 -14.89 -11.09
N GLU A 132 -4.98 -15.66 -12.12
CA GLU A 132 -5.87 -16.00 -13.24
C GLU A 132 -7.12 -16.75 -12.77
N LYS A 133 -6.95 -17.72 -11.88
CA LYS A 133 -8.07 -18.46 -11.29
C LYS A 133 -9.10 -17.55 -10.61
N ARG A 134 -8.63 -16.47 -9.99
CA ARG A 134 -9.50 -15.54 -9.24
C ARG A 134 -10.09 -14.44 -10.10
N TRP A 135 -9.31 -13.89 -11.04
CA TRP A 135 -9.64 -12.66 -11.76
C TRP A 135 -9.80 -12.85 -13.27
N GLY A 136 -9.39 -14.01 -13.81
CA GLY A 136 -9.52 -14.36 -15.23
C GLY A 136 -8.31 -13.98 -16.09
N ALA A 137 -8.29 -14.52 -17.31
CA ALA A 137 -7.16 -14.38 -18.25
C ALA A 137 -6.91 -12.92 -18.70
N ASP A 138 -7.96 -12.08 -18.74
CA ASP A 138 -7.79 -10.68 -19.12
C ASP A 138 -7.00 -9.88 -18.06
N PHE A 139 -7.08 -10.29 -16.81
CA PHE A 139 -6.21 -9.74 -15.76
C PHE A 139 -4.75 -10.04 -16.03
N ILE A 140 -4.43 -11.24 -16.51
CA ILE A 140 -3.05 -11.62 -16.86
C ILE A 140 -2.54 -10.79 -18.04
N LYS A 141 -3.35 -10.55 -19.04
CA LYS A 141 -2.99 -9.66 -20.16
C LYS A 141 -2.71 -8.23 -19.68
N CYS A 142 -3.53 -7.73 -18.75
CA CYS A 142 -3.32 -6.41 -18.14
C CYS A 142 -2.01 -6.35 -17.36
N ILE A 143 -1.71 -7.34 -16.51
CA ILE A 143 -0.46 -7.43 -15.72
C ILE A 143 0.77 -7.35 -16.64
N ASP A 144 0.70 -7.93 -17.84
CA ASP A 144 1.80 -7.96 -18.81
C ASP A 144 1.90 -6.69 -19.66
N SER A 145 0.88 -5.85 -19.64
CA SER A 145 0.83 -4.64 -20.46
C SER A 145 1.94 -3.65 -20.09
N ASN A 146 2.39 -2.90 -21.09
CA ASN A 146 3.36 -1.83 -20.86
C ASN A 146 2.75 -0.69 -20.04
N GLU A 147 1.46 -0.43 -20.15
CA GLU A 147 0.75 0.58 -19.40
C GLU A 147 0.80 0.30 -17.88
N THR A 148 0.48 -0.96 -17.48
CA THR A 148 0.56 -1.39 -16.08
C THR A 148 1.98 -1.30 -15.52
N LYS A 149 2.98 -1.69 -16.33
CA LYS A 149 4.40 -1.56 -15.93
C LYS A 149 4.80 -0.09 -15.73
N GLN A 150 4.40 0.78 -16.64
CA GLN A 150 4.67 2.22 -16.54
C GLN A 150 3.96 2.84 -15.33
N THR A 151 2.72 2.44 -15.04
CA THR A 151 1.98 2.91 -13.87
C THR A 151 2.69 2.51 -12.59
N LEU A 152 3.10 1.24 -12.43
CA LEU A 152 3.85 0.82 -11.26
C LEU A 152 5.18 1.59 -11.13
N ASN A 153 5.86 1.83 -12.25
CA ASN A 153 7.10 2.59 -12.27
C ASN A 153 6.89 4.04 -11.81
N LYS A 154 5.78 4.68 -12.18
CA LYS A 154 5.42 6.01 -11.67
C LYS A 154 5.24 6.04 -10.16
N HIS A 155 4.61 4.99 -9.57
CA HIS A 155 4.48 4.85 -8.11
C HIS A 155 5.86 4.79 -7.44
N LEU A 156 6.78 3.99 -7.99
CA LEU A 156 8.14 3.85 -7.45
C LEU A 156 8.95 5.15 -7.60
N HIS A 157 8.84 5.84 -8.73
CA HIS A 157 9.48 7.15 -8.91
C HIS A 157 8.93 8.18 -7.92
N PHE A 158 7.62 8.22 -7.73
CA PHE A 158 6.99 9.10 -6.74
C PHE A 158 7.50 8.82 -5.33
N ALA A 159 7.66 7.54 -4.95
CA ALA A 159 8.25 7.17 -3.68
C ALA A 159 9.71 7.64 -3.56
N ALA A 160 10.54 7.41 -4.58
CA ALA A 160 11.93 7.84 -4.61
C ALA A 160 12.09 9.36 -4.51
N GLU A 161 11.28 10.13 -5.23
CA GLU A 161 11.28 11.59 -5.19
C GLU A 161 10.90 12.16 -3.82
N ASN A 162 10.05 11.44 -3.08
CA ASN A 162 9.70 11.77 -1.71
C ASN A 162 10.71 11.26 -0.68
N GLY A 163 11.71 10.49 -1.09
CA GLY A 163 12.70 9.90 -0.19
C GLY A 163 12.09 8.88 0.76
N ILE A 164 11.07 8.13 0.26
CA ILE A 164 10.43 7.08 1.03
C ILE A 164 11.45 5.99 1.34
N ALA A 165 11.58 5.63 2.62
CA ALA A 165 12.46 4.54 3.03
C ALA A 165 11.98 3.21 2.43
N VAL A 166 12.93 2.28 2.19
CA VAL A 166 12.62 0.96 1.61
C VAL A 166 12.01 0.05 2.68
N SER A 167 10.84 0.45 3.16
CA SER A 167 10.00 -0.29 4.12
C SER A 167 8.53 0.05 3.90
N THR A 168 7.63 -0.83 4.27
CA THR A 168 6.18 -0.68 4.18
C THR A 168 5.49 -1.25 5.43
N PRO A 169 4.31 -0.72 5.83
CA PRO A 169 3.63 0.42 5.24
C PRO A 169 4.30 1.75 5.59
N GLN A 170 4.14 2.77 4.72
CA GLN A 170 4.39 4.15 5.11
C GLN A 170 3.14 4.98 4.86
N VAL A 171 2.74 5.76 5.84
CA VAL A 171 1.43 6.39 5.89
C VAL A 171 1.58 7.87 6.15
N PHE A 172 0.87 8.66 5.37
CA PHE A 172 0.77 10.10 5.54
C PHE A 172 -0.69 10.50 5.71
N LEU A 173 -0.98 11.32 6.72
CA LEU A 173 -2.25 12.01 6.88
C LEU A 173 -2.08 13.45 6.41
N GLY A 174 -2.65 13.78 5.26
CA GLY A 174 -2.23 14.97 4.53
C GLY A 174 -0.74 14.87 4.18
N LYS A 175 0.05 15.83 4.67
CA LYS A 175 1.52 15.81 4.46
C LYS A 175 2.31 15.16 5.59
N GLN A 176 1.70 14.92 6.74
CA GLN A 176 2.37 14.44 7.94
C GLN A 176 2.55 12.92 7.89
N ARG A 177 3.79 12.44 7.99
CA ARG A 177 4.09 11.02 8.12
C ARG A 177 3.73 10.54 9.53
N ILE A 178 3.02 9.41 9.59
CA ILE A 178 2.85 8.64 10.84
C ILE A 178 4.13 7.83 11.06
N CYS A 179 4.66 7.84 12.28
CA CYS A 179 5.84 7.05 12.62
C CYS A 179 5.51 5.55 12.65
N ASP A 180 6.50 4.70 12.41
CA ASP A 180 6.31 3.25 12.39
C ASP A 180 5.82 2.75 13.76
N GLU A 181 6.36 3.30 14.86
CA GLU A 181 5.94 3.02 16.23
C GLU A 181 4.49 3.42 16.48
N ASP A 182 4.04 4.51 15.86
CA ASP A 182 2.66 4.99 15.97
C ASP A 182 1.68 4.10 15.19
N THR A 183 2.12 3.46 14.11
CA THR A 183 1.27 2.52 13.36
C THR A 183 1.10 1.19 14.10
N ASP A 184 2.09 0.75 14.87
CA ASP A 184 2.07 -0.54 15.55
C ASP A 184 1.33 -0.50 16.89
N MET A 185 1.71 0.40 17.76
CA MET A 185 1.25 0.43 19.15
C MET A 185 0.39 1.64 19.48
N GLY A 186 0.66 2.76 18.85
CA GLY A 186 0.05 4.06 19.14
C GLY A 186 -1.00 4.52 18.14
N LEU A 187 -1.38 3.70 17.13
CA LEU A 187 -2.18 4.15 15.99
C LEU A 187 -3.44 4.93 16.40
N ARG A 188 -4.27 4.38 17.30
CA ARG A 188 -5.49 5.07 17.72
C ARG A 188 -5.22 6.37 18.48
N TYR A 189 -4.16 6.39 19.29
CA TYR A 189 -3.72 7.61 19.97
C TYR A 189 -3.26 8.64 18.95
N THR A 190 -2.41 8.24 18.01
CA THR A 190 -1.89 9.09 16.95
C THR A 190 -3.01 9.67 16.09
N LEU A 191 -3.96 8.84 15.65
CA LEU A 191 -5.12 9.30 14.88
C LEU A 191 -5.97 10.29 15.65
N ARG A 192 -6.21 10.08 16.95
CA ARG A 192 -6.95 11.03 17.78
C ARG A 192 -6.28 12.41 17.92
N HIS A 193 -4.95 12.46 17.78
CA HIS A 193 -4.19 13.70 17.88
C HIS A 193 -3.98 14.38 16.52
N LEU A 194 -3.66 13.61 15.48
CA LEU A 194 -3.35 14.15 14.16
C LEU A 194 -4.59 14.35 13.27
N ALA A 195 -5.61 13.54 13.46
CA ALA A 195 -6.82 13.51 12.66
C ALA A 195 -8.02 12.98 13.47
N PRO A 196 -8.44 13.67 14.55
CA PRO A 196 -9.54 13.19 15.42
C PRO A 196 -10.83 12.94 14.64
N GLU A 197 -11.03 13.63 13.53
CA GLU A 197 -12.17 13.48 12.64
C GLU A 197 -12.27 12.09 11.97
N VAL A 198 -11.19 11.32 11.89
CA VAL A 198 -11.20 9.97 11.27
C VAL A 198 -11.51 8.86 12.28
N VAL A 199 -11.43 9.14 13.57
CA VAL A 199 -11.71 8.15 14.62
C VAL A 199 -13.21 8.13 14.91
N PRO A 200 -13.91 7.00 14.64
CA PRO A 200 -15.33 6.89 14.94
C PRO A 200 -15.63 6.88 16.45
#